data_a7571196b316817e350310b285b94a92
#
_entry.id   a7571196b316817e350310b285b94a92
#
_cell.length_a   1.000
_cell.length_b   1.000
_cell.length_c   1.000
_cell.angle_alpha   90.00
_cell.angle_beta   90.00
_cell.angle_gamma   90.00
#
_symmetry.space_group_name_H-M   'P 1'
#
loop_
_entity.id
_entity.type
_entity.pdbx_description
1 polymer ?
#
loop_
_entity_poly.entity_id
_entity_poly.type
_entity_poly.pdbx_seq_one_letter_code
_entity_poly.pdbx_strand_id
1 'polypeptide(L)'
;MSLADKIFVNMCKDILENGTSTEGEKVRPHWEDGTSAYTIKKFGVVNRYDLSKEFPAITLRKTAIKTCTEEMLWIWQRKSNNIHDLNSTVWDEWADEDGSIGKAYGYQLGVKHQYKEGMMDQVDRVIYDLKNNPYSRRIMTNIYVHQDLHEMNLYPCAYSMTFNVTKEKDSDKLTLNGILNQRSQDVLAANNWNVCQYAVLMHMLAQVCDMQVGELVHVIADAHIYDRHIPIIKELIGREQHPAPKFTLNPEIKDFYQFTTKDITIEDYVTGPQIKNIPIAV
;
A
#
# COMPACT_ATOMS: atom_id res chain seq x y z
N MET A 1 -1.35 -17.05 14.92
CA MET A 1 -2.28 -16.56 13.87
C MET A 1 -2.19 -15.04 13.88
N SER A 2 -1.80 -14.45 12.75
CA SER A 2 -1.68 -12.99 12.63
C SER A 2 -3.05 -12.33 12.42
N LEU A 3 -3.18 -11.06 12.80
CA LEU A 3 -4.37 -10.25 12.48
C LEU A 3 -4.51 -10.04 10.97
N ALA A 4 -3.38 -9.86 10.27
CA ALA A 4 -3.38 -9.69 8.82
C ALA A 4 -3.97 -10.91 8.09
N ASP A 5 -3.64 -12.14 8.53
CA ASP A 5 -4.23 -13.34 7.95
C ASP A 5 -5.74 -13.41 8.18
N LYS A 6 -6.20 -13.10 9.41
CA LYS A 6 -7.64 -13.08 9.72
C LYS A 6 -8.39 -12.09 8.84
N ILE A 7 -7.87 -10.87 8.72
CA ILE A 7 -8.48 -9.83 7.89
C ILE A 7 -8.54 -10.28 6.43
N PHE A 8 -7.42 -10.79 5.90
CA PHE A 8 -7.33 -11.26 4.50
C PHE A 8 -8.31 -12.40 4.23
N VAL A 9 -8.32 -13.43 5.09
CA VAL A 9 -9.22 -14.59 4.95
C VAL A 9 -10.69 -14.16 5.00
N ASN A 10 -11.05 -13.30 5.95
CA ASN A 10 -12.43 -12.83 6.09
C ASN A 10 -12.86 -11.98 4.88
N MET A 11 -11.99 -11.09 4.40
CA MET A 11 -12.26 -10.30 3.20
C MET A 11 -12.44 -11.19 1.97
N CYS A 12 -11.56 -12.18 1.76
CA CYS A 12 -11.68 -13.11 0.63
C CYS A 12 -12.97 -13.93 0.69
N LYS A 13 -13.34 -14.44 1.86
CA LYS A 13 -14.60 -15.16 2.05
C LYS A 13 -15.80 -14.29 1.75
N ASP A 14 -15.83 -13.07 2.29
CA ASP A 14 -16.94 -12.13 2.05
C ASP A 14 -17.07 -11.77 0.56
N ILE A 15 -15.97 -11.57 -0.16
CA ILE A 15 -15.98 -11.33 -1.61
C ILE A 15 -16.52 -12.55 -2.34
N LEU A 16 -16.04 -13.75 -2.04
CA LEU A 16 -16.46 -14.98 -2.73
C LEU A 16 -17.92 -15.34 -2.47
N GLU A 17 -18.44 -15.09 -1.27
CA GLU A 17 -19.79 -15.46 -0.84
C GLU A 17 -20.84 -14.39 -1.15
N ASN A 18 -20.48 -13.12 -1.01
CA ASN A 18 -21.40 -11.98 -1.06
C ASN A 18 -21.03 -10.93 -2.10
N GLY A 19 -20.01 -11.16 -2.92
CA GLY A 19 -19.58 -10.23 -3.96
C GLY A 19 -20.46 -10.29 -5.20
N THR A 20 -20.34 -9.26 -6.04
CA THR A 20 -21.02 -9.18 -7.33
C THR A 20 -20.08 -9.58 -8.45
N SER A 21 -20.51 -10.52 -9.32
CA SER A 21 -19.76 -10.91 -10.51
C SER A 21 -19.88 -9.86 -11.61
N THR A 22 -18.81 -9.65 -12.38
CA THR A 22 -18.79 -8.89 -13.62
C THR A 22 -18.82 -9.79 -14.86
N GLU A 23 -19.08 -11.08 -14.71
CA GLU A 23 -19.17 -12.04 -15.83
C GLU A 23 -20.25 -11.61 -16.83
N GLY A 24 -19.90 -11.57 -18.11
CA GLY A 24 -20.76 -11.12 -19.18
C GLY A 24 -20.85 -9.60 -19.38
N GLU A 25 -20.28 -8.80 -18.49
CA GLU A 25 -20.24 -7.35 -18.60
C GLU A 25 -19.05 -6.87 -19.45
N LYS A 26 -19.15 -5.63 -19.97
CA LYS A 26 -18.03 -5.00 -20.66
C LYS A 26 -16.99 -4.55 -19.62
N VAL A 27 -15.88 -5.29 -19.54
CA VAL A 27 -14.75 -4.96 -18.65
C VAL A 27 -13.54 -4.49 -19.47
N ARG A 28 -12.71 -3.63 -18.87
CA ARG A 28 -11.47 -3.14 -19.49
C ARG A 28 -10.35 -4.18 -19.44
N PRO A 29 -10.08 -4.82 -18.27
CA PRO A 29 -8.91 -5.70 -18.16
C PRO A 29 -9.09 -6.99 -18.95
N HIS A 30 -7.95 -7.46 -19.50
CA HIS A 30 -7.87 -8.70 -20.26
C HIS A 30 -6.71 -9.56 -19.74
N TRP A 31 -6.85 -10.85 -19.92
CA TRP A 31 -5.76 -11.79 -19.71
C TRP A 31 -4.78 -11.76 -20.89
N GLU A 32 -3.59 -12.32 -20.71
CA GLU A 32 -2.54 -12.41 -21.74
C GLU A 32 -3.04 -13.03 -23.07
N ASP A 33 -4.01 -13.94 -23.00
CA ASP A 33 -4.65 -14.58 -24.17
C ASP A 33 -5.72 -13.69 -24.83
N GLY A 34 -5.91 -12.47 -24.39
CA GLY A 34 -6.89 -11.50 -24.91
C GLY A 34 -8.31 -11.70 -24.42
N THR A 35 -8.59 -12.72 -23.60
CA THR A 35 -9.94 -12.91 -23.03
C THR A 35 -10.21 -11.91 -21.91
N SER A 36 -11.48 -11.53 -21.74
CA SER A 36 -11.89 -10.60 -20.68
C SER A 36 -11.58 -11.16 -19.30
N ALA A 37 -10.96 -10.33 -18.44
CA ALA A 37 -10.67 -10.68 -17.06
C ALA A 37 -11.83 -10.23 -16.16
N TYR A 38 -12.74 -11.18 -15.88
CA TYR A 38 -13.88 -10.92 -15.01
C TYR A 38 -13.51 -10.99 -13.53
N THR A 39 -14.30 -10.34 -12.69
CA THR A 39 -14.06 -10.30 -11.25
C THR A 39 -15.32 -10.65 -10.45
N ILE A 40 -15.12 -11.14 -9.23
CA ILE A 40 -16.09 -11.03 -8.15
C ILE A 40 -15.59 -9.90 -7.24
N LYS A 41 -16.44 -8.93 -6.94
CA LYS A 41 -16.05 -7.71 -6.24
C LYS A 41 -17.00 -7.31 -5.12
N LYS A 42 -16.44 -6.61 -4.13
CA LYS A 42 -17.16 -6.01 -3.00
C LYS A 42 -16.91 -4.52 -2.94
N PHE A 43 -17.96 -3.74 -2.77
CA PHE A 43 -17.86 -2.30 -2.61
C PHE A 43 -17.66 -1.92 -1.15
N GLY A 44 -16.74 -0.98 -0.87
CA GLY A 44 -16.62 -0.32 0.42
C GLY A 44 -16.04 -1.20 1.53
N VAL A 45 -14.98 -1.96 1.23
CA VAL A 45 -14.27 -2.76 2.23
C VAL A 45 -13.38 -1.88 3.09
N VAL A 46 -13.41 -2.07 4.42
CA VAL A 46 -12.57 -1.35 5.38
C VAL A 46 -11.84 -2.36 6.26
N ASN A 47 -10.53 -2.39 6.13
CA ASN A 47 -9.64 -3.22 6.94
C ASN A 47 -8.86 -2.35 7.93
N ARG A 48 -8.62 -2.85 9.15
CA ARG A 48 -7.92 -2.13 10.21
C ARG A 48 -6.76 -2.95 10.73
N TYR A 49 -5.56 -2.38 10.71
CA TYR A 49 -4.33 -3.00 11.15
C TYR A 49 -3.72 -2.18 12.29
N ASP A 50 -3.67 -2.75 13.48
CA ASP A 50 -3.02 -2.14 14.65
C ASP A 50 -1.51 -2.40 14.57
N LEU A 51 -0.79 -1.43 13.99
CA LEU A 51 0.66 -1.53 13.77
C LEU A 51 1.47 -1.44 15.07
N SER A 52 0.85 -1.00 16.16
CA SER A 52 1.48 -1.00 17.48
C SER A 52 1.65 -2.41 18.05
N LYS A 53 0.83 -3.37 17.58
CA LYS A 53 0.82 -4.75 18.06
C LYS A 53 1.57 -5.71 17.16
N GLU A 54 1.38 -5.59 15.83
CA GLU A 54 2.03 -6.48 14.88
C GLU A 54 2.20 -5.84 13.51
N PHE A 55 3.23 -6.27 12.78
CA PHE A 55 3.42 -5.89 11.40
C PHE A 55 2.45 -6.69 10.50
N PRO A 56 1.71 -6.06 9.56
CA PRO A 56 0.56 -6.65 8.88
C PRO A 56 0.95 -7.49 7.66
N ALA A 57 2.01 -8.29 7.75
CA ALA A 57 2.35 -9.25 6.72
C ALA A 57 1.53 -10.54 6.88
N ILE A 58 0.90 -11.00 5.80
CA ILE A 58 0.24 -12.30 5.81
C ILE A 58 1.27 -13.43 5.89
N THR A 59 0.86 -14.54 6.51
CA THR A 59 1.71 -15.74 6.63
C THR A 59 1.28 -16.86 5.70
N LEU A 60 0.14 -16.76 5.06
CA LEU A 60 -0.39 -17.75 4.09
C LEU A 60 0.53 -17.95 2.88
N ARG A 61 1.23 -16.91 2.48
CA ARG A 61 2.35 -16.91 1.52
C ARG A 61 3.30 -15.76 1.83
N LYS A 62 4.54 -15.86 1.36
CA LYS A 62 5.54 -14.81 1.61
C LYS A 62 5.25 -13.54 0.81
N THR A 63 5.23 -12.40 1.48
CA THR A 63 5.29 -11.07 0.86
C THR A 63 6.74 -10.61 0.80
N ALA A 64 7.18 -10.11 -0.36
CA ALA A 64 8.54 -9.60 -0.55
C ALA A 64 8.68 -8.19 0.07
N ILE A 65 8.72 -8.11 1.42
CA ILE A 65 8.62 -6.85 2.17
C ILE A 65 9.73 -5.86 1.77
N LYS A 66 10.95 -6.33 1.53
CA LYS A 66 12.04 -5.45 1.07
C LYS A 66 11.78 -4.86 -0.31
N THR A 67 11.19 -5.64 -1.22
CA THR A 67 10.85 -5.16 -2.57
C THR A 67 9.69 -4.17 -2.53
N CYS A 68 8.64 -4.44 -1.75
CA CYS A 68 7.55 -3.46 -1.60
C CYS A 68 8.01 -2.19 -0.87
N THR A 69 8.98 -2.28 0.04
CA THR A 69 9.63 -1.11 0.65
C THR A 69 10.41 -0.30 -0.39
N GLU A 70 11.16 -0.96 -1.27
CA GLU A 70 11.91 -0.31 -2.35
C GLU A 70 10.97 0.50 -3.28
N GLU A 71 9.82 -0.09 -3.64
CA GLU A 71 8.80 0.62 -4.41
C GLU A 71 8.21 1.80 -3.61
N MET A 72 7.92 1.63 -2.33
CA MET A 72 7.45 2.73 -1.49
C MET A 72 8.48 3.87 -1.42
N LEU A 73 9.77 3.58 -1.27
CA LEU A 73 10.83 4.57 -1.29
C LEU A 73 10.96 5.24 -2.67
N TRP A 74 10.75 4.49 -3.75
CA TRP A 74 10.72 5.05 -5.10
C TRP A 74 9.58 6.06 -5.28
N ILE A 75 8.37 5.75 -4.77
CA ILE A 75 7.20 6.62 -4.85
C ILE A 75 7.32 7.82 -3.89
N TRP A 76 7.61 7.56 -2.61
CA TRP A 76 7.48 8.57 -1.55
C TRP A 76 8.76 9.36 -1.26
N GLN A 77 9.92 8.74 -1.40
CA GLN A 77 11.18 9.34 -1.05
C GLN A 77 11.86 9.93 -2.30
N ARG A 78 12.06 9.11 -3.34
CA ARG A 78 12.65 9.56 -4.62
C ARG A 78 11.68 10.36 -5.47
N LYS A 79 10.37 10.17 -5.26
CA LYS A 79 9.30 10.88 -5.99
C LYS A 79 9.45 10.71 -7.50
N SER A 80 9.92 9.53 -7.90
CA SER A 80 10.20 9.21 -9.29
C SER A 80 8.99 8.56 -9.98
N ASN A 81 8.93 8.72 -11.27
CA ASN A 81 8.02 8.05 -12.19
C ASN A 81 8.77 7.27 -13.27
N ASN A 82 10.08 7.05 -13.10
CA ASN A 82 10.90 6.29 -14.03
C ASN A 82 11.35 4.97 -13.39
N ILE A 83 11.09 3.84 -14.07
CA ILE A 83 11.42 2.50 -13.57
C ILE A 83 12.93 2.25 -13.45
N HIS A 84 13.77 3.02 -14.14
CA HIS A 84 15.23 2.92 -14.00
C HIS A 84 15.73 3.36 -12.62
N ASP A 85 14.89 4.12 -11.87
CA ASP A 85 15.16 4.50 -10.47
C ASP A 85 14.65 3.46 -9.48
N LEU A 86 13.99 2.39 -9.96
CA LEU A 86 13.41 1.32 -9.16
C LEU A 86 14.22 0.03 -9.34
N ASN A 87 14.73 -0.51 -8.26
CA ASN A 87 15.45 -1.80 -8.30
C ASN A 87 14.46 -2.99 -8.23
N SER A 88 13.52 -3.04 -9.17
CA SER A 88 12.50 -4.08 -9.29
C SER A 88 11.81 -3.99 -10.65
N THR A 89 11.25 -5.09 -11.12
CA THR A 89 10.55 -5.20 -12.42
C THR A 89 9.02 -5.09 -12.29
N VAL A 90 8.51 -4.73 -11.11
CA VAL A 90 7.05 -4.74 -10.82
C VAL A 90 6.25 -3.71 -11.61
N TRP A 91 6.92 -2.76 -12.27
CA TRP A 91 6.30 -1.69 -13.07
C TRP A 91 6.60 -1.76 -14.57
N ASP A 92 7.37 -2.75 -15.04
CA ASP A 92 7.84 -2.83 -16.42
C ASP A 92 6.68 -2.81 -17.44
N GLU A 93 5.55 -3.45 -17.11
CA GLU A 93 4.36 -3.53 -17.98
C GLU A 93 3.63 -2.19 -18.18
N TRP A 94 3.87 -1.21 -17.30
CA TRP A 94 3.24 0.10 -17.37
C TRP A 94 4.19 1.21 -17.79
N ALA A 95 5.46 0.89 -18.01
CA ALA A 95 6.46 1.85 -18.46
C ALA A 95 6.42 2.01 -19.99
N ASP A 96 6.64 3.24 -20.45
CA ASP A 96 6.91 3.52 -21.86
C ASP A 96 8.35 3.15 -22.24
N GLU A 97 8.71 3.43 -23.51
CA GLU A 97 10.05 3.13 -24.06
C GLU A 97 11.19 3.84 -23.29
N ASP A 98 10.92 4.99 -22.68
CA ASP A 98 11.87 5.76 -21.86
C ASP A 98 11.90 5.32 -20.39
N GLY A 99 11.10 4.33 -20.04
CA GLY A 99 10.96 3.82 -18.69
C GLY A 99 10.06 4.66 -17.78
N SER A 100 9.30 5.60 -18.33
CA SER A 100 8.37 6.44 -17.58
C SER A 100 7.01 5.77 -17.39
N ILE A 101 6.37 5.96 -16.24
CA ILE A 101 4.95 5.63 -16.02
C ILE A 101 4.04 6.86 -16.15
N GLY A 102 4.55 7.92 -16.79
CA GLY A 102 3.84 9.18 -16.94
C GLY A 102 3.76 10.00 -15.65
N LYS A 103 2.81 10.91 -15.56
CA LYS A 103 2.63 11.80 -14.40
C LYS A 103 1.95 11.11 -13.21
N ALA A 104 2.25 9.82 -13.00
CA ALA A 104 1.62 9.00 -11.98
C ALA A 104 2.49 8.89 -10.69
N TYR A 105 1.86 8.46 -9.61
CA TYR A 105 2.46 8.10 -8.31
C TYR A 105 3.52 9.08 -7.80
N GLY A 106 4.81 8.73 -7.85
CA GLY A 106 5.90 9.56 -7.32
C GLY A 106 5.97 10.94 -7.93
N TYR A 107 5.67 11.07 -9.23
CA TYR A 107 5.59 12.38 -9.89
C TYR A 107 4.64 13.32 -9.15
N GLN A 108 3.42 12.88 -8.85
CA GLN A 108 2.42 13.71 -8.19
C GLN A 108 2.81 14.09 -6.75
N LEU A 109 3.49 13.19 -6.03
CA LEU A 109 4.00 13.51 -4.70
C LEU A 109 5.11 14.57 -4.74
N GLY A 110 5.92 14.58 -5.82
CA GLY A 110 7.06 15.48 -6.00
C GLY A 110 6.70 16.88 -6.53
N VAL A 111 5.49 17.08 -7.04
CA VAL A 111 5.05 18.41 -7.51
C VAL A 111 5.08 19.40 -6.35
N LYS A 112 5.78 20.52 -6.55
CA LYS A 112 5.86 21.58 -5.54
C LYS A 112 4.62 22.47 -5.57
N HIS A 113 4.04 22.69 -4.39
CA HIS A 113 2.87 23.53 -4.17
C HIS A 113 3.22 24.72 -3.27
N GLN A 114 2.56 25.85 -3.51
CA GLN A 114 2.72 27.03 -2.64
C GLN A 114 1.82 26.89 -1.40
N TYR A 115 2.43 26.81 -0.23
CA TYR A 115 1.78 26.90 1.07
C TYR A 115 2.10 28.26 1.73
N LYS A 116 1.46 28.56 2.86
CA LYS A 116 1.77 29.78 3.63
C LYS A 116 3.21 29.79 4.14
N GLU A 117 3.73 28.62 4.46
CA GLU A 117 5.07 28.38 5.00
C GLU A 117 6.16 28.29 3.92
N GLY A 118 5.79 28.28 2.64
CA GLY A 118 6.72 28.21 1.52
C GLY A 118 6.36 27.14 0.49
N MET A 119 7.28 26.89 -0.45
CA MET A 119 7.14 25.86 -1.47
C MET A 119 7.54 24.50 -0.92
N MET A 120 6.61 23.54 -0.94
CA MET A 120 6.85 22.15 -0.53
C MET A 120 6.13 21.19 -1.48
N ASP A 121 6.65 19.99 -1.64
CA ASP A 121 5.86 18.90 -2.19
C ASP A 121 4.98 18.26 -1.11
N GLN A 122 4.16 17.28 -1.52
CA GLN A 122 3.18 16.68 -0.61
C GLN A 122 3.84 15.91 0.54
N VAL A 123 4.99 15.26 0.31
CA VAL A 123 5.71 14.48 1.33
C VAL A 123 6.36 15.41 2.35
N ASP A 124 7.05 16.44 1.88
CA ASP A 124 7.64 17.47 2.75
C ASP A 124 6.56 18.16 3.58
N ARG A 125 5.39 18.43 2.98
CA ARG A 125 4.24 19.02 3.68
C ARG A 125 3.71 18.11 4.79
N VAL A 126 3.57 16.82 4.53
CA VAL A 126 3.13 15.84 5.55
C VAL A 126 4.12 15.84 6.73
N ILE A 127 5.42 15.71 6.45
CA ILE A 127 6.45 15.69 7.50
C ILE A 127 6.47 17.01 8.29
N TYR A 128 6.35 18.14 7.59
CA TYR A 128 6.27 19.45 8.22
C TYR A 128 5.09 19.56 9.19
N ASP A 129 3.90 19.18 8.74
CA ASP A 129 2.69 19.26 9.55
C ASP A 129 2.72 18.28 10.73
N LEU A 130 3.20 17.05 10.55
CA LEU A 130 3.36 16.09 11.65
C LEU A 130 4.29 16.61 12.74
N LYS A 131 5.37 17.33 12.38
CA LYS A 131 6.33 17.90 13.35
C LYS A 131 5.83 19.19 14.01
N ASN A 132 5.13 20.06 13.25
CA ASN A 132 4.82 21.41 13.71
C ASN A 132 3.34 21.60 14.08
N ASN A 133 2.44 20.75 13.58
CA ASN A 133 1.00 20.89 13.70
C ASN A 133 0.29 19.52 13.80
N PRO A 134 0.75 18.62 14.68
CA PRO A 134 0.37 17.19 14.66
C PRO A 134 -1.15 16.95 14.79
N TYR A 135 -1.89 17.83 15.47
CA TYR A 135 -3.34 17.73 15.60
C TYR A 135 -4.14 18.31 14.42
N SER A 136 -3.46 18.73 13.35
CA SER A 136 -4.13 19.20 12.15
C SER A 136 -4.97 18.08 11.51
N ARG A 137 -6.19 18.42 11.08
CA ARG A 137 -7.08 17.53 10.33
C ARG A 137 -6.87 17.64 8.80
N ARG A 138 -5.74 18.24 8.38
CA ARG A 138 -5.43 18.57 6.97
C ARG A 138 -4.16 17.87 6.49
N ILE A 139 -3.65 16.90 7.25
CA ILE A 139 -2.42 16.18 6.91
C ILE A 139 -2.80 15.03 5.98
N MET A 140 -2.59 15.23 4.69
CA MET A 140 -2.96 14.24 3.67
C MET A 140 -2.17 14.42 2.38
N THR A 141 -2.13 13.36 1.59
CA THR A 141 -1.68 13.38 0.20
C THR A 141 -2.81 12.97 -0.74
N ASN A 142 -2.74 13.45 -1.97
CA ASN A 142 -3.64 13.01 -3.04
C ASN A 142 -2.88 13.01 -4.37
N ILE A 143 -2.82 11.85 -5.01
CA ILE A 143 -2.10 11.65 -6.27
C ILE A 143 -3.02 11.34 -7.45
N TYR A 144 -4.36 11.34 -7.24
CA TYR A 144 -5.34 11.22 -8.31
C TYR A 144 -5.71 12.62 -8.81
N VAL A 145 -4.91 13.14 -9.73
CA VAL A 145 -5.02 14.52 -10.25
C VAL A 145 -5.67 14.47 -11.62
N HIS A 146 -6.94 14.87 -11.70
CA HIS A 146 -7.76 14.80 -12.92
C HIS A 146 -7.14 15.51 -14.12
N GLN A 147 -6.45 16.63 -13.88
CA GLN A 147 -5.77 17.38 -14.92
C GLN A 147 -4.71 16.57 -15.66
N ASP A 148 -4.04 15.64 -14.97
CA ASP A 148 -2.89 14.87 -15.46
C ASP A 148 -3.24 13.41 -15.83
N LEU A 149 -4.50 12.97 -15.66
CA LEU A 149 -4.88 11.57 -15.90
C LEU A 149 -4.53 11.07 -17.30
N HIS A 150 -4.66 11.94 -18.31
CA HIS A 150 -4.35 11.60 -19.70
C HIS A 150 -2.85 11.38 -19.97
N GLU A 151 -1.99 11.77 -19.04
CA GLU A 151 -0.53 11.57 -19.08
C GLU A 151 -0.08 10.48 -18.09
N MET A 152 -0.99 9.68 -17.53
CA MET A 152 -0.70 8.58 -16.62
C MET A 152 -0.87 7.25 -17.34
N ASN A 153 0.16 6.41 -17.37
CA ASN A 153 0.08 5.08 -17.95
C ASN A 153 -0.76 4.13 -17.09
N LEU A 154 -0.79 4.37 -15.77
CA LEU A 154 -1.70 3.70 -14.83
C LEU A 154 -2.27 4.71 -13.84
N TYR A 155 -3.60 4.80 -13.78
CA TYR A 155 -4.27 5.64 -12.80
C TYR A 155 -4.04 5.11 -11.38
N PRO A 156 -3.65 5.97 -10.41
CA PRO A 156 -3.33 5.53 -9.07
C PRO A 156 -4.46 4.73 -8.41
N CYS A 157 -4.17 3.51 -7.97
CA CYS A 157 -5.09 2.68 -7.20
C CYS A 157 -5.10 3.14 -5.73
N ALA A 158 -3.94 3.16 -5.09
CA ALA A 158 -3.69 3.78 -3.79
C ALA A 158 -3.50 5.28 -3.99
N TYR A 159 -4.57 6.05 -3.92
CA TYR A 159 -4.57 7.42 -4.42
C TYR A 159 -4.44 8.50 -3.34
N SER A 160 -4.67 8.18 -2.08
CA SER A 160 -4.64 9.16 -0.99
C SER A 160 -4.25 8.50 0.33
N MET A 161 -3.41 9.18 1.09
CA MET A 161 -3.16 8.93 2.51
C MET A 161 -3.64 10.11 3.34
N THR A 162 -4.41 9.83 4.39
CA THR A 162 -4.78 10.80 5.40
C THR A 162 -4.16 10.42 6.71
N PHE A 163 -3.49 11.35 7.38
CA PHE A 163 -2.83 11.13 8.66
C PHE A 163 -3.59 11.82 9.78
N ASN A 164 -3.62 11.18 10.94
CA ASN A 164 -4.21 11.73 12.14
C ASN A 164 -3.36 11.35 13.35
N VAL A 165 -3.18 12.28 14.26
CA VAL A 165 -2.38 12.07 15.47
C VAL A 165 -3.30 12.04 16.67
N THR A 166 -3.14 11.01 17.48
CA THR A 166 -3.83 10.85 18.76
C THR A 166 -2.83 10.84 19.92
N LYS A 167 -3.32 11.00 21.12
CA LYS A 167 -2.54 10.84 22.34
C LYS A 167 -3.37 10.01 23.31
N GLU A 168 -2.81 8.92 23.82
CA GLU A 168 -3.45 8.16 24.88
C GLU A 168 -3.43 8.95 26.19
N LYS A 169 -4.44 8.71 27.04
CA LYS A 169 -4.66 9.52 28.25
C LYS A 169 -3.49 9.51 29.21
N ASP A 170 -2.77 8.39 29.29
CA ASP A 170 -1.67 8.17 30.22
C ASP A 170 -0.30 8.05 29.51
N SER A 171 -0.19 8.56 28.26
CA SER A 171 1.04 8.55 27.48
C SER A 171 1.55 9.96 27.21
N ASP A 172 2.85 10.16 27.30
CA ASP A 172 3.49 11.41 26.86
C ASP A 172 3.79 11.43 25.36
N LYS A 173 3.73 10.27 24.70
CA LYS A 173 3.99 10.15 23.28
C LYS A 173 2.73 10.30 22.44
N LEU A 174 2.90 10.97 21.29
CA LEU A 174 1.88 11.02 20.24
C LEU A 174 1.87 9.73 19.45
N THR A 175 0.71 9.38 18.92
CA THR A 175 0.49 8.17 18.10
C THR A 175 0.01 8.57 16.71
N LEU A 176 0.76 8.15 15.68
CA LEU A 176 0.47 8.39 14.27
C LEU A 176 -0.48 7.30 13.74
N ASN A 177 -1.65 7.70 13.29
CA ASN A 177 -2.62 6.86 12.58
C ASN A 177 -2.72 7.29 11.12
N GLY A 178 -3.08 6.36 10.23
CA GLY A 178 -3.23 6.62 8.82
C GLY A 178 -4.43 5.93 8.18
N ILE A 179 -5.03 6.60 7.19
CA ILE A 179 -6.05 6.01 6.31
C ILE A 179 -5.49 5.96 4.91
N LEU A 180 -5.33 4.75 4.38
CA LEU A 180 -5.05 4.51 2.97
C LEU A 180 -6.36 4.37 2.21
N ASN A 181 -6.58 5.25 1.24
CA ASN A 181 -7.73 5.16 0.33
C ASN A 181 -7.31 4.56 -1.01
N GLN A 182 -7.96 3.46 -1.37
CA GLN A 182 -7.81 2.80 -2.67
C GLN A 182 -9.13 2.77 -3.43
N ARG A 183 -9.08 3.15 -4.72
CA ARG A 183 -10.25 3.04 -5.59
C ARG A 183 -10.46 1.63 -6.11
N SER A 184 -9.39 0.82 -6.16
CA SER A 184 -9.39 -0.50 -6.78
C SER A 184 -8.28 -1.35 -6.16
N GLN A 185 -8.58 -2.61 -5.86
CA GLN A 185 -7.64 -3.54 -5.22
C GLN A 185 -7.80 -4.95 -5.76
N ASP A 186 -6.79 -5.41 -6.53
CA ASP A 186 -6.59 -6.84 -6.76
C ASP A 186 -6.17 -7.51 -5.45
N VAL A 187 -7.09 -8.30 -4.90
CA VAL A 187 -6.92 -8.89 -3.57
C VAL A 187 -5.79 -9.92 -3.54
N LEU A 188 -5.63 -10.71 -4.62
CA LEU A 188 -4.56 -11.70 -4.67
C LEU A 188 -3.20 -11.05 -4.93
N ALA A 189 -3.07 -10.27 -5.99
CA ALA A 189 -1.76 -9.79 -6.43
C ALA A 189 -1.23 -8.64 -5.57
N ALA A 190 -2.08 -7.66 -5.20
CA ALA A 190 -1.63 -6.37 -4.69
C ALA A 190 -1.99 -6.07 -3.22
N ASN A 191 -3.03 -6.72 -2.63
CA ASN A 191 -3.49 -6.30 -1.30
C ASN A 191 -2.38 -6.38 -0.23
N ASN A 192 -1.71 -7.51 -0.10
CA ASN A 192 -0.68 -7.70 0.93
C ASN A 192 0.56 -6.86 0.67
N TRP A 193 0.85 -6.60 -0.59
CA TRP A 193 1.92 -5.71 -1.04
C TRP A 193 1.67 -4.29 -0.56
N ASN A 194 0.50 -3.72 -0.89
CA ASN A 194 0.16 -2.35 -0.51
C ASN A 194 0.04 -2.20 1.02
N VAL A 195 -0.57 -3.14 1.71
CA VAL A 195 -0.66 -3.08 3.19
C VAL A 195 0.72 -3.04 3.83
N CYS A 196 1.66 -3.89 3.41
CA CYS A 196 3.04 -3.87 3.93
C CYS A 196 3.77 -2.57 3.56
N GLN A 197 3.61 -2.08 2.33
CA GLN A 197 4.17 -0.81 1.86
C GLN A 197 3.79 0.36 2.77
N TYR A 198 2.50 0.53 3.00
CA TYR A 198 1.99 1.65 3.79
C TYR A 198 2.20 1.46 5.29
N ALA A 199 2.30 0.21 5.77
CA ALA A 199 2.74 -0.04 7.14
C ALA A 199 4.19 0.40 7.36
N VAL A 200 5.11 0.08 6.43
CA VAL A 200 6.50 0.57 6.50
C VAL A 200 6.55 2.10 6.46
N LEU A 201 5.79 2.74 5.56
CA LEU A 201 5.69 4.20 5.49
C LEU A 201 5.26 4.80 6.84
N MET A 202 4.22 4.22 7.47
CA MET A 202 3.73 4.68 8.78
C MET A 202 4.80 4.56 9.86
N HIS A 203 5.54 3.46 9.92
CA HIS A 203 6.64 3.28 10.86
C HIS A 203 7.76 4.31 10.65
N MET A 204 8.15 4.55 9.38
CA MET A 204 9.19 5.53 9.05
C MET A 204 8.77 6.96 9.43
N LEU A 205 7.54 7.37 9.08
CA LEU A 205 7.02 8.70 9.42
C LEU A 205 6.88 8.89 10.94
N ALA A 206 6.38 7.86 11.65
CA ALA A 206 6.29 7.90 13.11
C ALA A 206 7.68 8.10 13.74
N GLN A 207 8.69 7.33 13.30
CA GLN A 207 10.05 7.44 13.83
C GLN A 207 10.67 8.83 13.61
N VAL A 208 10.59 9.38 12.39
CA VAL A 208 11.22 10.70 12.10
C VAL A 208 10.46 11.88 12.70
N CYS A 209 9.23 11.66 13.15
CA CYS A 209 8.41 12.65 13.85
C CYS A 209 8.37 12.43 15.38
N ASP A 210 9.16 11.49 15.92
CA ASP A 210 9.19 11.11 17.34
C ASP A 210 7.81 10.70 17.89
N MET A 211 7.09 9.90 17.11
CA MET A 211 5.76 9.37 17.43
C MET A 211 5.78 7.84 17.56
N GLN A 212 4.79 7.29 18.25
CA GLN A 212 4.46 5.88 18.17
C GLN A 212 3.65 5.61 16.90
N VAL A 213 3.84 4.45 16.28
CA VAL A 213 2.96 4.01 15.20
C VAL A 213 1.65 3.48 15.80
N GLY A 214 0.53 3.84 15.20
CA GLY A 214 -0.80 3.44 15.60
C GLY A 214 -1.49 2.54 14.59
N GLU A 215 -2.68 2.94 14.15
CA GLU A 215 -3.52 2.15 13.26
C GLU A 215 -3.35 2.56 11.79
N LEU A 216 -3.25 1.57 10.91
CA LEU A 216 -3.45 1.72 9.47
C LEU A 216 -4.85 1.25 9.11
N VAL A 217 -5.71 2.16 8.65
CA VAL A 217 -7.03 1.85 8.11
C VAL A 217 -6.94 1.82 6.59
N HIS A 218 -7.28 0.69 5.99
CA HIS A 218 -7.27 0.48 4.55
C HIS A 218 -8.70 0.50 4.02
N VAL A 219 -9.07 1.55 3.31
CA VAL A 219 -10.40 1.77 2.72
C VAL A 219 -10.32 1.46 1.23
N ILE A 220 -11.11 0.51 0.77
CA ILE A 220 -11.09 0.01 -0.60
C ILE A 220 -12.48 0.19 -1.20
N ALA A 221 -12.60 1.00 -2.25
CA ALA A 221 -13.89 1.18 -2.93
C ALA A 221 -14.29 -0.07 -3.73
N ASP A 222 -13.37 -0.68 -4.46
CA ASP A 222 -13.59 -1.89 -5.24
C ASP A 222 -12.52 -2.94 -4.87
N ALA A 223 -12.88 -3.86 -3.97
CA ALA A 223 -12.05 -5.01 -3.61
C ALA A 223 -12.48 -6.22 -4.44
N HIS A 224 -11.59 -6.73 -5.29
CA HIS A 224 -11.96 -7.77 -6.24
C HIS A 224 -10.99 -8.94 -6.30
N ILE A 225 -11.55 -10.08 -6.70
CA ILE A 225 -10.85 -11.32 -7.03
C ILE A 225 -11.15 -11.64 -8.49
N TYR A 226 -10.12 -11.68 -9.33
CA TYR A 226 -10.27 -12.08 -10.72
C TYR A 226 -10.70 -13.56 -10.85
N ASP A 227 -11.40 -13.88 -11.91
CA ASP A 227 -11.93 -15.24 -12.19
C ASP A 227 -10.84 -16.32 -12.13
N ARG A 228 -9.67 -16.09 -12.76
CA ARG A 228 -8.51 -17.00 -12.71
C ARG A 228 -7.80 -17.03 -11.35
N HIS A 229 -8.07 -16.07 -10.49
CA HIS A 229 -7.55 -16.03 -9.11
C HIS A 229 -8.42 -16.83 -8.12
N ILE A 230 -9.67 -17.12 -8.44
CA ILE A 230 -10.61 -17.77 -7.52
C ILE A 230 -10.08 -19.12 -6.98
N PRO A 231 -9.55 -20.04 -7.81
CA PRO A 231 -9.00 -21.30 -7.31
C PRO A 231 -7.80 -21.08 -6.38
N ILE A 232 -6.95 -20.11 -6.71
CA ILE A 232 -5.76 -19.76 -5.93
C ILE A 232 -6.17 -19.20 -4.57
N ILE A 233 -7.13 -18.28 -4.54
CA ILE A 233 -7.65 -17.69 -3.29
C ILE A 233 -8.28 -18.77 -2.40
N LYS A 234 -9.08 -19.69 -2.98
CA LYS A 234 -9.71 -20.79 -2.21
C LYS A 234 -8.67 -21.69 -1.56
N GLU A 235 -7.58 -21.99 -2.24
CA GLU A 235 -6.46 -22.76 -1.69
C GLU A 235 -5.73 -21.95 -0.61
N LEU A 236 -5.42 -20.67 -0.89
CA LEU A 236 -4.65 -19.80 -0.01
C LEU A 236 -5.33 -19.57 1.33
N ILE A 237 -6.64 -19.29 1.35
CA ILE A 237 -7.40 -19.05 2.59
C ILE A 237 -7.60 -20.30 3.46
N GLY A 238 -7.33 -21.48 2.92
CA GLY A 238 -7.35 -22.75 3.65
C GLY A 238 -6.01 -23.14 4.28
N ARG A 239 -4.94 -22.37 4.05
CA ARG A 239 -3.60 -22.68 4.56
C ARG A 239 -3.47 -22.42 6.06
N GLU A 240 -2.47 -23.08 6.66
CA GLU A 240 -2.05 -22.83 8.03
C GLU A 240 -1.57 -21.37 8.18
N GLN A 241 -1.94 -20.76 9.30
CA GLN A 241 -1.58 -19.40 9.65
C GLN A 241 -0.55 -19.41 10.78
N HIS A 242 0.47 -18.55 10.67
CA HIS A 242 1.54 -18.42 11.65
C HIS A 242 1.45 -17.07 12.39
N PRO A 243 2.25 -16.85 13.44
CA PRO A 243 2.39 -15.54 14.07
C PRO A 243 2.92 -14.49 13.06
N ALA A 244 2.54 -13.24 13.27
CA ALA A 244 3.09 -12.13 12.48
C ALA A 244 4.61 -12.02 12.68
N PRO A 245 5.37 -11.61 11.64
CA PRO A 245 6.79 -11.35 11.80
C PRO A 245 7.04 -10.15 12.70
N LYS A 246 8.23 -10.11 13.30
CA LYS A 246 8.74 -8.91 13.96
C LYS A 246 9.30 -7.96 12.92
N PHE A 247 8.93 -6.70 13.02
CA PHE A 247 9.40 -5.62 12.17
C PHE A 247 10.12 -4.58 13.01
N THR A 248 11.31 -4.18 12.59
CA THR A 248 12.06 -3.09 13.22
C THR A 248 12.72 -2.21 12.17
N LEU A 249 12.84 -0.92 12.51
CA LEU A 249 13.62 0.06 11.76
C LEU A 249 14.95 0.32 12.45
N ASN A 250 15.96 0.71 11.68
CA ASN A 250 17.21 1.24 12.22
C ASN A 250 16.90 2.53 13.03
N PRO A 251 17.09 2.53 14.36
CA PRO A 251 16.69 3.65 15.22
C PRO A 251 17.56 4.91 15.03
N GLU A 252 18.72 4.77 14.37
CA GLU A 252 19.64 5.90 14.13
C GLU A 252 19.15 6.83 13.02
N ILE A 253 18.25 6.37 12.15
CA ILE A 253 17.70 7.19 11.06
C ILE A 253 16.69 8.19 11.61
N LYS A 254 16.96 9.48 11.42
CA LYS A 254 16.12 10.60 11.89
C LYS A 254 15.55 11.46 10.76
N ASP A 255 15.95 11.18 9.54
CA ASP A 255 15.47 11.86 8.33
C ASP A 255 14.83 10.84 7.40
N PHE A 256 13.60 11.12 6.96
CA PHE A 256 12.84 10.25 6.06
C PHE A 256 13.60 9.91 4.78
N TYR A 257 14.38 10.86 4.27
CA TYR A 257 15.13 10.70 3.01
C TYR A 257 16.43 9.89 3.14
N GLN A 258 16.81 9.49 4.36
CA GLN A 258 17.97 8.63 4.60
C GLN A 258 17.65 7.13 4.69
N PHE A 259 16.36 6.77 4.82
CA PHE A 259 15.98 5.35 4.86
C PHE A 259 16.31 4.63 3.55
N THR A 260 16.76 3.40 3.69
CA THR A 260 16.96 2.42 2.62
C THR A 260 16.31 1.10 2.99
N THR A 261 16.24 0.16 2.05
CA THR A 261 15.75 -1.20 2.34
C THR A 261 16.66 -2.00 3.31
N LYS A 262 17.88 -1.50 3.60
CA LYS A 262 18.79 -2.11 4.58
C LYS A 262 18.44 -1.72 6.02
N ASP A 263 17.68 -0.65 6.19
CA ASP A 263 17.29 -0.12 7.50
C ASP A 263 16.04 -0.78 8.08
N ILE A 264 15.47 -1.77 7.35
CA ILE A 264 14.38 -2.60 7.83
C ILE A 264 14.86 -4.01 8.15
N THR A 265 14.41 -4.52 9.28
CA THR A 265 14.65 -5.91 9.71
C THR A 265 13.33 -6.64 9.90
N ILE A 266 13.24 -7.83 9.32
CA ILE A 266 12.10 -8.73 9.45
C ILE A 266 12.60 -10.04 10.05
N GLU A 267 12.10 -10.38 11.23
CA GLU A 267 12.47 -11.61 11.96
C GLU A 267 11.25 -12.51 12.14
N ASP A 268 11.51 -13.79 12.32
CA ASP A 268 10.49 -14.82 12.61
C ASP A 268 9.35 -14.88 11.55
N TYR A 269 9.66 -14.58 10.28
CA TYR A 269 8.67 -14.60 9.20
C TYR A 269 8.51 -16.00 8.62
N VAL A 270 7.72 -16.83 9.30
CA VAL A 270 7.32 -18.17 8.85
C VAL A 270 6.09 -18.04 7.94
N THR A 271 6.11 -18.67 6.77
CA THR A 271 5.01 -18.58 5.80
C THR A 271 4.73 -19.92 5.14
N GLY A 272 3.51 -20.06 4.64
CA GLY A 272 3.18 -21.10 3.68
C GLY A 272 3.99 -20.98 2.37
N PRO A 273 3.93 -22.00 1.49
CA PRO A 273 4.67 -22.03 0.23
C PRO A 273 4.27 -20.87 -0.68
N GLN A 274 5.25 -20.36 -1.46
CA GLN A 274 4.99 -19.27 -2.41
C GLN A 274 4.17 -19.78 -3.60
N ILE A 275 3.26 -18.94 -4.06
CA ILE A 275 2.48 -19.17 -5.28
C ILE A 275 3.26 -18.53 -6.43
N LYS A 276 3.57 -19.35 -7.44
CA LYS A 276 4.28 -18.90 -8.65
C LYS A 276 3.29 -18.72 -9.79
N ASN A 277 3.66 -17.93 -10.79
CA ASN A 277 2.92 -17.74 -12.03
C ASN A 277 1.46 -17.32 -11.79
N ILE A 278 1.25 -16.37 -10.89
CA ILE A 278 -0.07 -15.74 -10.71
C ILE A 278 -0.37 -14.99 -12.02
N PRO A 279 -1.49 -15.30 -12.72
CA PRO A 279 -1.85 -14.58 -13.94
C PRO A 279 -2.13 -13.11 -13.61
N ILE A 280 -1.70 -12.22 -14.50
CA ILE A 280 -1.93 -10.77 -14.36
C ILE A 280 -2.93 -10.34 -15.41
N ALA A 281 -3.91 -9.54 -15.03
CA ALA A 281 -4.86 -8.89 -15.92
C ALA A 281 -4.43 -7.42 -16.15
N VAL A 282 -4.36 -6.99 -17.41
CA VAL A 282 -3.93 -5.63 -17.85
C VAL A 282 -5.03 -4.90 -18.61
#